data_42ae364357160464d108754a9171d794
#
_entry.id   42ae364357160464d108754a9171d794
#
_cell.length_a   1.000
_cell.length_b   1.000
_cell.length_c   1.000
_cell.angle_alpha   90.00
_cell.angle_beta   90.00
_cell.angle_gamma   90.00
#
_symmetry.space_group_name_H-M   'P 1'
#
loop_
_entity.id
_entity.type
_entity.pdbx_description
1 polymer ?
#
loop_
_entity_poly.entity_id
_entity_poly.type
_entity_poly.pdbx_seq_one_letter_code
_entity_poly.pdbx_strand_id
1 'polypeptide(L)'
;MSSFKDLKKNRMSNLENLSKQVEKLAEKPSYEDDRLWKCERDKSGNGYAVVRFLPPSEEENTPWVRMFSHGFQGPGGGWYIENSLTTLNQKDPVSDYNTILWNNGTEAGKEQARKQKRRLNYFSTVSYTHLTMPTNREV
;
A
#
# COMPACT_ATOMS: atom_id res chain seq x y z
N MET A 1 50.80 -3.03 -14.45
CA MET A 1 50.00 -3.34 -15.66
C MET A 1 49.03 -4.45 -15.29
N SER A 2 47.71 -4.20 -15.36
CA SER A 2 46.71 -5.24 -15.07
C SER A 2 46.75 -6.30 -16.17
N SER A 3 46.84 -7.58 -15.78
CA SER A 3 46.88 -8.71 -16.69
C SER A 3 45.58 -8.83 -17.47
N PHE A 4 45.62 -9.32 -18.70
CA PHE A 4 44.43 -9.58 -19.53
C PHE A 4 43.45 -10.53 -18.82
N LYS A 5 43.94 -11.41 -17.95
CA LYS A 5 43.10 -12.27 -17.09
C LYS A 5 42.30 -11.47 -16.07
N ASP A 6 42.87 -10.39 -15.50
CA ASP A 6 42.18 -9.54 -14.53
C ASP A 6 41.08 -8.70 -15.21
N LEU A 7 41.33 -8.22 -16.40
CA LEU A 7 40.33 -7.52 -17.22
C LEU A 7 39.13 -8.42 -17.59
N LYS A 8 39.38 -9.68 -17.93
CA LYS A 8 38.34 -10.66 -18.24
C LYS A 8 37.50 -11.00 -17.01
N LYS A 9 38.13 -11.16 -15.84
CA LYS A 9 37.46 -11.44 -14.57
C LYS A 9 36.59 -10.24 -14.14
N ASN A 10 37.10 -9.02 -14.25
CA ASN A 10 36.37 -7.80 -13.95
C ASN A 10 35.18 -7.60 -14.89
N ARG A 11 35.34 -7.94 -16.16
CA ARG A 11 34.22 -7.87 -17.13
C ARG A 11 33.09 -8.84 -16.78
N MET A 12 33.39 -10.08 -16.36
CA MET A 12 32.38 -11.04 -15.93
C MET A 12 31.66 -10.58 -14.66
N SER A 13 32.40 -10.12 -13.66
CA SER A 13 31.85 -9.56 -12.43
C SER A 13 30.93 -8.34 -12.69
N ASN A 14 31.33 -7.47 -13.62
CA ASN A 14 30.51 -6.32 -14.01
C ASN A 14 29.24 -6.75 -14.76
N LEU A 15 29.30 -7.79 -15.59
CA LEU A 15 28.11 -8.34 -16.25
C LEU A 15 27.13 -8.95 -15.26
N GLU A 16 27.60 -9.69 -14.27
CA GLU A 16 26.74 -10.22 -13.20
C GLU A 16 26.08 -9.12 -12.37
N ASN A 17 26.84 -8.06 -12.06
CA ASN A 17 26.31 -6.91 -11.34
C ASN A 17 25.27 -6.15 -12.16
N LEU A 18 25.49 -5.99 -13.47
CA LEU A 18 24.53 -5.40 -14.40
C LEU A 18 23.25 -6.26 -14.50
N SER A 19 23.39 -7.58 -14.61
CA SER A 19 22.26 -8.50 -14.65
C SER A 19 21.40 -8.34 -13.38
N LYS A 20 22.02 -8.35 -12.20
CA LYS A 20 21.31 -8.13 -10.92
C LYS A 20 20.65 -6.76 -10.82
N GLN A 21 21.27 -5.72 -11.38
CA GLN A 21 20.65 -4.39 -11.42
C GLN A 21 19.46 -4.34 -12.37
N VAL A 22 19.56 -4.99 -13.53
CA VAL A 22 18.45 -5.08 -14.49
C VAL A 22 17.29 -5.91 -13.90
N GLU A 23 17.57 -7.00 -13.22
CA GLU A 23 16.55 -7.80 -12.51
C GLU A 23 15.83 -6.95 -11.45
N LYS A 24 16.56 -6.21 -10.61
CA LYS A 24 15.96 -5.28 -9.63
C LYS A 24 15.13 -4.18 -10.27
N LEU A 25 15.50 -3.70 -11.45
CA LEU A 25 14.73 -2.69 -12.20
C LEU A 25 13.51 -3.31 -12.89
N ALA A 26 13.57 -4.59 -13.24
CA ALA A 26 12.45 -5.34 -13.82
C ALA A 26 11.44 -5.81 -12.77
N GLU A 27 11.85 -5.94 -11.50
CA GLU A 27 10.92 -6.18 -10.40
C GLU A 27 9.96 -4.99 -10.33
N LYS A 28 8.70 -5.22 -10.67
CA LYS A 28 7.64 -4.21 -10.47
C LYS A 28 7.62 -3.90 -8.97
N PRO A 29 7.72 -2.62 -8.57
CA PRO A 29 7.62 -2.27 -7.17
C PRO A 29 6.32 -2.86 -6.63
N SER A 30 6.42 -3.79 -5.70
CA SER A 30 5.26 -4.27 -4.95
C SER A 30 4.81 -3.12 -4.08
N TYR A 31 3.62 -2.57 -4.36
CA TYR A 31 2.98 -1.59 -3.50
C TYR A 31 2.30 -2.24 -2.28
N GLU A 32 2.51 -3.55 -2.10
CA GLU A 32 2.02 -4.26 -0.93
C GLU A 32 2.96 -3.98 0.24
N ASP A 33 2.38 -3.47 1.32
CA ASP A 33 3.08 -3.25 2.57
C ASP A 33 2.95 -4.54 3.41
N ASP A 34 4.03 -5.27 3.57
CA ASP A 34 4.10 -6.54 4.32
C ASP A 34 3.71 -6.38 5.80
N ARG A 35 3.70 -5.14 6.30
CA ARG A 35 3.22 -4.83 7.66
C ARG A 35 1.70 -4.84 7.76
N LEU A 36 0.99 -4.73 6.64
CA LEU A 36 -0.47 -4.72 6.58
C LEU A 36 -1.00 -6.13 6.39
N TRP A 37 -1.35 -6.76 7.49
CA TRP A 37 -2.03 -8.04 7.41
C TRP A 37 -3.44 -7.89 6.83
N LYS A 38 -3.78 -8.76 5.91
CA LYS A 38 -5.11 -8.87 5.30
C LYS A 38 -5.62 -10.29 5.47
N CYS A 39 -6.88 -10.43 5.88
CA CYS A 39 -7.51 -11.74 5.95
C CYS A 39 -7.59 -12.37 4.57
N GLU A 40 -7.08 -13.59 4.43
CA GLU A 40 -7.24 -14.38 3.22
C GLU A 40 -8.73 -14.70 3.00
N ARG A 41 -9.16 -14.60 1.76
CA ARG A 41 -10.55 -14.83 1.38
C ARG A 41 -10.64 -15.99 0.38
N ASP A 42 -11.69 -16.78 0.51
CA ASP A 42 -12.03 -17.81 -0.45
C ASP A 42 -12.57 -17.20 -1.77
N LYS A 43 -12.86 -18.07 -2.75
CA LYS A 43 -13.43 -17.64 -4.04
C LYS A 43 -14.80 -16.98 -3.90
N SER A 44 -15.51 -17.23 -2.79
CA SER A 44 -16.81 -16.65 -2.48
C SER A 44 -16.70 -15.32 -1.72
N GLY A 45 -15.46 -14.87 -1.42
CA GLY A 45 -15.20 -13.63 -0.71
C GLY A 45 -15.23 -13.74 0.82
N ASN A 46 -15.41 -14.93 1.36
CA ASN A 46 -15.44 -15.18 2.80
C ASN A 46 -14.02 -15.40 3.32
N GLY A 47 -13.75 -14.90 4.52
CA GLY A 47 -12.48 -15.12 5.21
C GLY A 47 -12.71 -15.31 6.70
N TYR A 48 -11.86 -16.10 7.34
CA TYR A 48 -11.88 -16.31 8.78
C TYR A 48 -10.48 -16.11 9.34
N ALA A 49 -10.39 -15.37 10.43
CA ALA A 49 -9.14 -15.21 11.14
C ALA A 49 -9.39 -15.00 12.62
N VAL A 50 -8.46 -15.46 13.45
CA VAL A 50 -8.43 -15.17 14.87
C VAL A 50 -7.30 -14.21 15.14
N VAL A 51 -7.65 -13.02 15.60
CA VAL A 51 -6.69 -11.94 15.90
C VAL A 51 -6.84 -11.51 17.34
N ARG A 52 -5.74 -11.10 17.95
CA ARG A 52 -5.73 -10.47 19.26
C ARG A 52 -5.30 -9.02 19.07
N PHE A 53 -6.15 -8.08 19.43
CA PHE A 53 -5.78 -6.67 19.46
C PHE A 53 -4.76 -6.46 20.58
N LEU A 54 -3.69 -5.76 20.26
CA LEU A 54 -2.71 -5.35 21.26
C LEU A 54 -3.21 -4.07 21.96
N PRO A 55 -2.85 -3.89 23.24
CA PRO A 55 -3.18 -2.66 23.94
C PRO A 55 -2.48 -1.46 23.27
N PRO A 56 -3.06 -0.26 23.35
CA PRO A 56 -2.40 0.95 22.88
C PRO A 56 -1.10 1.20 23.68
N SER A 57 -0.19 1.98 23.10
CA SER A 57 0.97 2.49 23.82
C SER A 57 0.54 3.46 24.92
N GLU A 58 1.44 3.75 25.87
CA GLU A 58 1.13 4.65 27.00
C GLU A 58 0.70 6.05 26.56
N GLU A 59 1.10 6.46 25.36
CA GLU A 59 0.77 7.78 24.77
C GLU A 59 -0.53 7.76 23.96
N GLU A 60 -1.09 6.58 23.68
CA GLU A 60 -2.26 6.41 22.82
C GLU A 60 -3.50 6.06 23.67
N ASN A 61 -4.61 6.75 23.43
CA ASN A 61 -5.87 6.49 24.14
C ASN A 61 -6.70 5.35 23.56
N THR A 62 -6.40 4.92 22.33
CA THR A 62 -7.19 3.92 21.60
C THR A 62 -6.29 2.91 20.89
N PRO A 63 -6.67 1.61 20.83
CA PRO A 63 -5.88 0.60 20.14
C PRO A 63 -6.01 0.66 18.61
N TRP A 64 -6.59 1.71 18.06
CA TRP A 64 -6.71 1.94 16.61
C TRP A 64 -6.42 3.38 16.25
N VAL A 65 -5.94 3.56 15.03
CA VAL A 65 -5.68 4.86 14.41
C VAL A 65 -6.60 5.05 13.21
N ARG A 66 -7.16 6.24 13.08
CA ARG A 66 -7.92 6.64 11.90
C ARG A 66 -6.99 7.33 10.91
N MET A 67 -6.97 6.83 9.68
CA MET A 67 -6.20 7.44 8.61
C MET A 67 -7.10 7.78 7.43
N PHE A 68 -6.98 8.99 6.94
CA PHE A 68 -7.62 9.39 5.70
C PHE A 68 -6.61 9.26 4.56
N SER A 69 -7.03 8.67 3.45
CA SER A 69 -6.21 8.52 2.26
C SER A 69 -6.98 8.91 1.00
N HIS A 70 -6.27 9.37 0.00
CA HIS A 70 -6.75 9.55 -1.35
C HIS A 70 -6.26 8.40 -2.24
N GLY A 71 -7.10 7.97 -3.17
CA GLY A 71 -6.73 6.96 -4.17
C GLY A 71 -7.61 7.16 -5.40
N PHE A 72 -7.09 7.87 -6.39
CA PHE A 72 -7.80 8.15 -7.62
C PHE A 72 -6.85 8.28 -8.80
N GLN A 73 -7.39 8.18 -10.00
CA GLN A 73 -6.64 8.33 -11.24
C GLN A 73 -6.69 9.78 -11.70
N GLY A 74 -5.53 10.35 -11.95
CA GLY A 74 -5.41 11.71 -12.50
C GLY A 74 -5.71 11.77 -14.01
N PRO A 75 -5.79 12.98 -14.58
CA PRO A 75 -6.12 13.17 -15.99
C PRO A 75 -5.13 12.52 -16.97
N GLY A 76 -3.88 12.34 -16.56
CA GLY A 76 -2.84 11.64 -17.34
C GLY A 76 -2.84 10.12 -17.18
N GLY A 77 -3.84 9.53 -16.52
CA GLY A 77 -3.92 8.08 -16.28
C GLY A 77 -3.07 7.57 -15.13
N GLY A 78 -2.21 8.40 -14.54
CA GLY A 78 -1.42 8.04 -13.35
C GLY A 78 -2.28 7.97 -12.09
N TRP A 79 -1.96 7.01 -11.20
CA TRP A 79 -2.61 6.93 -9.91
C TRP A 79 -1.97 7.91 -8.91
N TYR A 80 -2.83 8.62 -8.19
CA TYR A 80 -2.47 9.39 -7.01
C TYR A 80 -2.94 8.62 -5.78
N ILE A 81 -2.00 8.10 -5.00
CA ILE A 81 -2.28 7.33 -3.78
C ILE A 81 -1.43 7.94 -2.67
N GLU A 82 -2.09 8.71 -1.78
CA GLU A 82 -1.42 9.43 -0.71
C GLU A 82 -2.30 9.54 0.54
N ASN A 83 -1.67 9.68 1.69
CA ASN A 83 -2.36 9.99 2.92
C ASN A 83 -2.83 11.44 2.92
N SER A 84 -4.08 11.64 3.32
CA SER A 84 -4.65 12.99 3.44
C SER A 84 -4.12 13.70 4.68
N LEU A 85 -3.74 14.96 4.52
CA LEU A 85 -3.30 15.84 5.61
C LEU A 85 -4.38 16.04 6.69
N THR A 86 -5.63 15.76 6.38
CA THR A 86 -6.73 15.75 7.36
C THR A 86 -6.48 14.77 8.52
N THR A 87 -5.69 13.71 8.29
CA THR A 87 -5.28 12.78 9.35
C THR A 87 -4.53 13.50 10.48
N LEU A 88 -3.77 14.52 10.12
CA LEU A 88 -2.99 15.35 11.05
C LEU A 88 -3.73 16.65 11.44
N ASN A 89 -5.05 16.75 11.17
CA ASN A 89 -5.86 17.96 11.35
C ASN A 89 -5.33 19.18 10.58
N GLN A 90 -4.61 18.94 9.47
CA GLN A 90 -4.11 19.99 8.59
C GLN A 90 -5.01 20.15 7.36
N LYS A 91 -4.92 21.31 6.71
CA LYS A 91 -5.60 21.57 5.45
C LYS A 91 -5.09 20.61 4.37
N ASP A 92 -6.03 19.97 3.69
CA ASP A 92 -5.76 19.04 2.61
C ASP A 92 -6.20 19.68 1.28
N PRO A 93 -5.23 20.00 0.40
CA PRO A 93 -5.52 20.68 -0.87
C PRO A 93 -6.50 19.91 -1.77
N VAL A 94 -6.44 18.57 -1.76
CA VAL A 94 -7.35 17.73 -2.56
C VAL A 94 -8.77 17.81 -2.04
N SER A 95 -8.96 17.80 -0.72
CA SER A 95 -10.28 17.95 -0.10
C SER A 95 -10.87 19.34 -0.32
N ASP A 96 -10.03 20.38 -0.26
CA ASP A 96 -10.45 21.76 -0.53
C ASP A 96 -10.90 21.91 -2.00
N TYR A 97 -10.12 21.40 -2.93
CA TYR A 97 -10.46 21.37 -4.35
C TYR A 97 -11.76 20.61 -4.62
N ASN A 98 -11.94 19.44 -4.02
CA ASN A 98 -13.17 18.66 -4.12
C ASN A 98 -14.39 19.42 -3.61
N THR A 99 -14.23 20.23 -2.56
CA THR A 99 -15.29 21.09 -2.06
C THR A 99 -15.70 22.15 -3.08
N ILE A 100 -14.72 22.76 -3.77
CA ILE A 100 -14.97 23.70 -4.87
C ILE A 100 -15.72 23.02 -6.01
N LEU A 101 -15.25 21.84 -6.45
CA LEU A 101 -15.91 21.08 -7.52
C LEU A 101 -17.35 20.72 -7.18
N TRP A 102 -17.61 20.35 -5.93
CA TRP A 102 -18.95 20.02 -5.46
C TRP A 102 -19.88 21.23 -5.47
N ASN A 103 -19.36 22.38 -5.00
CA ASN A 103 -20.13 23.61 -4.90
C ASN A 103 -20.38 24.29 -6.25
N ASN A 104 -19.57 24.01 -7.28
CA ASN A 104 -19.78 24.51 -8.63
C ASN A 104 -21.09 23.97 -9.28
N GLY A 105 -21.72 22.97 -8.67
CA GLY A 105 -23.03 22.49 -9.03
C GLY A 105 -23.12 21.68 -10.34
N THR A 106 -22.03 21.56 -11.11
CA THR A 106 -22.01 20.77 -12.35
C THR A 106 -21.97 19.28 -12.06
N GLU A 107 -22.72 18.47 -12.81
CA GLU A 107 -22.71 17.01 -12.60
C GLU A 107 -21.31 16.41 -12.85
N ALA A 108 -20.59 16.89 -13.84
CA ALA A 108 -19.21 16.48 -14.09
C ALA A 108 -18.28 16.78 -12.91
N GLY A 109 -18.40 17.97 -12.29
CA GLY A 109 -17.64 18.35 -11.11
C GLY A 109 -17.97 17.48 -9.89
N LYS A 110 -19.24 17.19 -9.68
CA LYS A 110 -19.68 16.30 -8.59
C LYS A 110 -19.19 14.86 -8.78
N GLU A 111 -19.21 14.36 -10.01
CA GLU A 111 -18.68 13.02 -10.32
C GLU A 111 -17.17 12.93 -10.06
N GLN A 112 -16.42 13.95 -10.48
CA GLN A 112 -14.99 14.05 -10.21
C GLN A 112 -14.73 14.11 -8.69
N ALA A 113 -15.45 14.92 -7.95
CA ALA A 113 -15.31 15.02 -6.50
C ALA A 113 -15.62 13.68 -5.79
N ARG A 114 -16.61 12.92 -6.27
CA ARG A 114 -16.91 11.57 -5.76
C ARG A 114 -15.75 10.60 -5.98
N LYS A 115 -15.11 10.64 -7.15
CA LYS A 115 -13.95 9.78 -7.48
C LYS A 115 -12.72 10.13 -6.64
N GLN A 116 -12.53 11.42 -6.34
CA GLN A 116 -11.36 11.93 -5.60
C GLN A 116 -11.59 12.01 -4.08
N LYS A 117 -12.77 11.61 -3.61
CA LYS A 117 -13.14 11.66 -2.20
C LYS A 117 -12.15 10.86 -1.36
N ARG A 118 -11.71 11.47 -0.26
CA ARG A 118 -10.89 10.77 0.74
C ARG A 118 -11.63 9.57 1.33
N ARG A 119 -10.88 8.50 1.61
CA ARG A 119 -11.36 7.28 2.25
C ARG A 119 -10.87 7.27 3.70
N LEU A 120 -11.74 6.84 4.60
CA LEU A 120 -11.39 6.62 5.99
C LEU A 120 -11.01 5.15 6.17
N ASN A 121 -9.82 4.91 6.72
CA ASN A 121 -9.31 3.60 7.08
C ASN A 121 -9.02 3.57 8.58
N TYR A 122 -9.21 2.41 9.18
CA TYR A 122 -8.84 2.15 10.56
C TYR A 122 -7.72 1.13 10.58
N PHE A 123 -6.67 1.42 11.33
CA PHE A 123 -5.54 0.52 11.52
C PHE A 123 -5.42 0.21 13.00
N SER A 124 -5.10 -1.04 13.29
CA SER A 124 -4.84 -1.50 14.65
C SER A 124 -3.71 -2.51 14.63
N THR A 125 -2.91 -2.50 15.69
CA THR A 125 -1.87 -3.51 15.87
C THR A 125 -2.50 -4.77 16.42
N VAL A 126 -2.26 -5.89 15.73
CA VAL A 126 -2.82 -7.18 16.12
C VAL A 126 -1.73 -8.24 16.20
N SER A 127 -1.89 -9.18 17.12
CA SER A 127 -1.17 -10.45 17.09
C SER A 127 -2.01 -11.46 16.32
N TYR A 128 -1.43 -12.05 15.30
CA TYR A 128 -2.08 -13.02 14.44
C TYR A 128 -1.43 -14.39 14.62
N THR A 129 -2.26 -15.40 14.89
CA THR A 129 -1.80 -16.79 14.93
C THR A 129 -2.23 -17.47 13.65
N HIS A 130 -1.27 -17.87 12.85
CA HIS A 130 -1.53 -18.65 11.64
C HIS A 130 -1.94 -20.06 12.05
N LEU A 131 -3.22 -20.32 12.09
CA LEU A 131 -3.74 -21.69 12.19
C LEU A 131 -3.66 -22.31 10.80
N THR A 132 -2.61 -23.06 10.52
CA THR A 132 -2.63 -24.01 9.42
C THR A 132 -3.72 -25.03 9.72
N MET A 133 -4.82 -24.98 8.97
CA MET A 133 -5.79 -26.07 9.03
C MET A 133 -5.07 -27.37 8.65
N PRO A 134 -5.21 -28.44 9.45
CA PRO A 134 -4.70 -29.73 9.07
C PRO A 134 -5.40 -30.11 7.76
N THR A 135 -4.62 -30.27 6.70
CA THR A 135 -5.10 -30.89 5.47
C THR A 135 -5.48 -32.31 5.82
N ASN A 136 -6.76 -32.60 5.95
CA ASN A 136 -7.25 -33.97 5.97
C ASN A 136 -6.86 -34.59 4.60
N ARG A 137 -5.74 -35.29 4.58
CA ARG A 137 -5.51 -36.32 3.58
C ARG A 137 -6.35 -37.51 4.03
N GLU A 138 -7.53 -37.63 3.46
CA GLU A 138 -8.21 -38.91 3.44
C GLU A 138 -7.39 -39.88 2.61
N VAL A 139 -7.10 -41.02 3.21
CA VAL A 139 -6.45 -42.19 2.62
C VAL A 139 -7.49 -42.94 1.77
#